data_9634e02cbab05a7b64d0c1122bc31463
#
_entry.id   9634e02cbab05a7b64d0c1122bc31463
#
_cell.length_a   1.000
_cell.length_b   1.000
_cell.length_c   1.000
_cell.angle_alpha   90.00
_cell.angle_beta   90.00
_cell.angle_gamma   90.00
#
_symmetry.space_group_name_H-M   'P 1'
#
loop_
_entity.id
_entity.type
_entity.pdbx_description
1 polymer ?
#
loop_
_entity_poly.entity_id
_entity_poly.type
_entity_poly.pdbx_seq_one_letter_code
_entity_poly.pdbx_strand_id
1 'polypeptide(L)'
;QENGEGKSGKVESSYLKEIEQLAKTKPLQAAFQSILGQTQRNRNELVMLTEIPAPPFMETKRGERFASMLKEAGTDSVWTDKEGNVLALRKGKKRTRTIAFDAHLDTVFPLETKIKVSNNADTLFAPGIADNTRGLVLLLSVVRALEEAKVETEADVLFVGSVGEEGLGDLRGTKFLFTDQSRRIDSWIAIDGGETGTLINMGLGSFRYRVTFRGPGGHSWGAFGLANPQHALGSAIHYFSKAADKFTRSGARTSYNVGRIGGGTSVNSIAFESWMEVDMRSEIPENLNMVDSLLKASIQQALVEHNAMKRMGPALTVEIKKIGDRPSGELPESLPLIQRAMAATTYFGVSPRLTRGSTNSNVPISKGIPAITLGQGGKTGNNHALNEWWYDEKDSYKAIQLALLTLVSEAGLAK
;
A
#
# COMPACT_ATOMS: atom_id res chain seq x y z
N GLN A 1 4.87 -5.00 -7.34
CA GLN A 1 5.29 -5.73 -6.13
C GLN A 1 6.75 -6.16 -6.28
N GLU A 2 7.67 -5.41 -5.69
CA GLU A 2 9.07 -5.82 -5.56
C GLU A 2 9.19 -6.61 -4.25
N ASN A 3 8.84 -7.89 -4.27
CA ASN A 3 9.14 -8.80 -3.18
C ASN A 3 10.65 -9.05 -3.18
N GLY A 4 11.38 -8.39 -2.29
CA GLY A 4 12.74 -8.78 -1.95
C GLY A 4 12.75 -10.26 -1.52
N GLU A 5 13.87 -10.96 -1.67
CA GLU A 5 14.01 -12.35 -1.23
C GLU A 5 13.59 -12.45 0.25
N GLY A 6 12.48 -13.16 0.50
CA GLY A 6 11.92 -13.31 1.84
C GLY A 6 12.83 -14.15 2.72
N LYS A 7 13.04 -13.72 3.96
CA LYS A 7 13.74 -14.54 4.97
C LYS A 7 12.78 -15.53 5.58
N SER A 8 13.19 -16.78 5.72
CA SER A 8 12.46 -17.77 6.53
C SER A 8 12.55 -17.33 8.00
N GLY A 9 11.42 -16.93 8.58
CA GLY A 9 11.36 -16.55 9.99
C GLY A 9 11.38 -17.76 10.93
N LYS A 10 11.97 -17.61 12.11
CA LYS A 10 11.96 -18.64 13.15
C LYS A 10 10.74 -18.49 14.05
N VAL A 11 9.83 -19.46 14.01
CA VAL A 11 8.65 -19.48 14.88
C VAL A 11 9.01 -20.06 16.25
N GLU A 12 8.68 -19.32 17.31
CA GLU A 12 8.85 -19.80 18.68
C GLU A 12 7.78 -20.83 19.03
N SER A 13 8.19 -21.87 19.74
CA SER A 13 7.32 -23.02 20.11
C SER A 13 6.11 -22.62 20.98
N SER A 14 6.22 -21.53 21.75
CA SER A 14 5.13 -20.97 22.54
C SER A 14 3.98 -20.50 21.67
N TYR A 15 4.27 -19.78 20.58
CA TYR A 15 3.26 -19.29 19.64
C TYR A 15 2.68 -20.42 18.78
N LEU A 16 3.46 -21.42 18.41
CA LEU A 16 2.92 -22.61 17.73
C LEU A 16 1.86 -23.30 18.59
N LYS A 17 2.12 -23.47 19.89
CA LYS A 17 1.16 -24.07 20.84
C LYS A 17 -0.06 -23.16 21.04
N GLU A 18 0.14 -21.85 21.21
CA GLU A 18 -0.94 -20.86 21.34
C GLU A 18 -1.90 -20.95 20.14
N ILE A 19 -1.37 -20.88 18.92
CA ILE A 19 -2.14 -20.93 17.68
C ILE A 19 -2.85 -22.27 17.51
N GLU A 20 -2.17 -23.39 17.79
CA GLU A 20 -2.77 -24.72 17.70
C GLU A 20 -3.94 -24.90 18.68
N GLN A 21 -3.78 -24.44 19.92
CA GLN A 21 -4.84 -24.47 20.92
C GLN A 21 -6.02 -23.60 20.53
N LEU A 22 -5.76 -22.37 20.07
CA LEU A 22 -6.79 -21.45 19.61
C LEU A 22 -7.56 -22.03 18.42
N ALA A 23 -6.87 -22.52 17.41
CA ALA A 23 -7.48 -23.08 16.21
C ALA A 23 -8.40 -24.30 16.50
N LYS A 24 -8.11 -25.07 17.55
CA LYS A 24 -8.91 -26.24 17.97
C LYS A 24 -10.19 -25.86 18.75
N THR A 25 -10.37 -24.60 19.13
CA THR A 25 -11.59 -24.17 19.83
C THR A 25 -12.83 -24.29 18.95
N LYS A 26 -13.97 -24.61 19.56
CA LYS A 26 -15.25 -24.75 18.82
C LYS A 26 -15.59 -23.52 17.96
N PRO A 27 -15.48 -22.27 18.49
CA PRO A 27 -15.78 -21.08 17.69
C PRO A 27 -14.90 -20.97 16.44
N LEU A 28 -13.58 -21.22 16.58
CA LEU A 28 -12.65 -21.12 15.44
C LEU A 28 -12.90 -22.22 14.41
N GLN A 29 -13.20 -23.45 14.84
CA GLN A 29 -13.57 -24.54 13.93
C GLN A 29 -14.85 -24.21 13.15
N ALA A 30 -15.85 -23.63 13.82
CA ALA A 30 -17.09 -23.18 13.15
C ALA A 30 -16.80 -22.05 12.16
N ALA A 31 -15.95 -21.08 12.50
CA ALA A 31 -15.54 -20.01 11.60
C ALA A 31 -14.78 -20.54 10.36
N PHE A 32 -13.91 -21.53 10.53
CA PHE A 32 -13.23 -22.17 9.40
C PHE A 32 -14.21 -22.88 8.47
N GLN A 33 -15.25 -23.53 9.00
CA GLN A 33 -16.30 -24.15 8.18
C GLN A 33 -17.15 -23.10 7.46
N SER A 34 -17.47 -21.98 8.12
CA SER A 34 -18.17 -20.84 7.49
C SER A 34 -17.39 -20.33 6.27
N ILE A 35 -16.06 -20.16 6.39
CA ILE A 35 -15.20 -19.71 5.28
C ILE A 35 -15.31 -20.68 4.08
N LEU A 36 -15.28 -21.97 4.29
CA LEU A 36 -15.42 -22.97 3.23
C LEU A 36 -16.78 -22.84 2.50
N GLY A 37 -17.84 -22.54 3.24
CA GLY A 37 -19.18 -22.31 2.66
C GLY A 37 -19.32 -21.03 1.84
N GLN A 38 -18.36 -20.11 1.92
CA GLN A 38 -18.44 -18.79 1.26
C GLN A 38 -17.80 -18.73 -0.14
N THR A 39 -17.20 -19.81 -0.65
CA THR A 39 -16.39 -19.81 -1.89
C THR A 39 -17.13 -19.15 -3.06
N GLN A 40 -18.35 -19.58 -3.37
CA GLN A 40 -19.12 -19.02 -4.48
C GLN A 40 -19.52 -17.56 -4.24
N ARG A 41 -19.88 -17.20 -3.00
CA ARG A 41 -20.20 -15.84 -2.61
C ARG A 41 -18.98 -14.92 -2.79
N ASN A 42 -17.83 -15.35 -2.30
CA ASN A 42 -16.57 -14.60 -2.43
C ASN A 42 -16.23 -14.35 -3.91
N ARG A 43 -16.41 -15.35 -4.78
CA ARG A 43 -16.19 -15.19 -6.22
C ARG A 43 -17.14 -14.17 -6.85
N ASN A 44 -18.42 -14.21 -6.50
CA ASN A 44 -19.43 -13.26 -7.01
C ASN A 44 -19.14 -11.82 -6.53
N GLU A 45 -18.77 -11.66 -5.26
CA GLU A 45 -18.41 -10.37 -4.67
C GLU A 45 -17.11 -9.81 -5.26
N LEU A 46 -16.14 -10.67 -5.55
CA LEU A 46 -14.91 -10.28 -6.23
C LEU A 46 -15.21 -9.68 -7.61
N VAL A 47 -16.05 -10.34 -8.40
CA VAL A 47 -16.48 -9.80 -9.71
C VAL A 47 -17.19 -8.47 -9.55
N MET A 48 -18.18 -8.40 -8.65
CA MET A 48 -18.99 -7.20 -8.45
C MET A 48 -18.16 -5.99 -7.98
N LEU A 49 -17.28 -6.16 -7.01
CA LEU A 49 -16.46 -5.07 -6.50
C LEU A 49 -15.39 -4.64 -7.51
N THR A 50 -14.80 -5.58 -8.25
CA THR A 50 -13.79 -5.26 -9.27
C THR A 50 -14.38 -4.37 -10.37
N GLU A 51 -15.62 -4.61 -10.80
CA GLU A 51 -16.30 -3.84 -11.86
C GLU A 51 -16.71 -2.42 -11.43
N ILE A 52 -16.49 -2.01 -10.17
CA ILE A 52 -16.68 -0.64 -9.71
C ILE A 52 -15.34 0.10 -9.78
N PRO A 53 -15.12 1.03 -10.72
CA PRO A 53 -13.86 1.78 -10.79
C PRO A 53 -13.59 2.58 -9.52
N ALA A 54 -12.35 2.58 -9.06
CA ALA A 54 -11.94 3.30 -7.85
C ALA A 54 -10.48 3.79 -7.94
N PRO A 55 -10.12 4.71 -8.85
CA PRO A 55 -8.81 5.32 -8.79
C PRO A 55 -8.64 6.17 -7.52
N PRO A 56 -7.39 6.46 -7.07
CA PRO A 56 -7.15 7.33 -5.94
C PRO A 56 -7.92 8.66 -6.05
N PHE A 57 -8.55 9.10 -4.96
CA PHE A 57 -9.45 10.26 -4.84
C PHE A 57 -10.86 10.07 -5.45
N MET A 58 -11.16 8.91 -6.03
CA MET A 58 -12.47 8.60 -6.65
C MET A 58 -13.05 7.27 -6.15
N GLU A 59 -12.72 6.86 -4.92
CA GLU A 59 -13.09 5.58 -4.33
C GLU A 59 -14.55 5.53 -3.83
N THR A 60 -15.25 6.65 -3.81
CA THR A 60 -16.56 6.81 -3.14
C THR A 60 -17.57 5.73 -3.51
N LYS A 61 -17.78 5.44 -4.79
CA LYS A 61 -18.76 4.44 -5.24
C LYS A 61 -18.44 3.03 -4.74
N ARG A 62 -17.18 2.62 -4.84
CA ARG A 62 -16.74 1.31 -4.31
C ARG A 62 -16.84 1.29 -2.79
N GLY A 63 -16.46 2.37 -2.12
CA GLY A 63 -16.58 2.54 -0.68
C GLY A 63 -18.02 2.43 -0.18
N GLU A 64 -18.99 3.08 -0.83
CA GLU A 64 -20.42 2.97 -0.50
C GLU A 64 -20.92 1.53 -0.62
N ARG A 65 -20.54 0.84 -1.71
CA ARG A 65 -20.90 -0.58 -1.88
C ARG A 65 -20.28 -1.45 -0.80
N PHE A 66 -18.99 -1.25 -0.52
CA PHE A 66 -18.27 -1.99 0.52
C PHE A 66 -18.86 -1.74 1.91
N ALA A 67 -19.23 -0.50 2.23
CA ALA A 67 -19.91 -0.14 3.48
C ALA A 67 -21.26 -0.88 3.63
N SER A 68 -22.05 -0.98 2.54
CA SER A 68 -23.29 -1.75 2.55
C SER A 68 -23.02 -3.23 2.85
N MET A 69 -22.00 -3.82 2.22
CA MET A 69 -21.63 -5.22 2.44
C MET A 69 -21.16 -5.51 3.86
N LEU A 70 -20.45 -4.58 4.49
CA LEU A 70 -20.05 -4.68 5.90
C LEU A 70 -21.24 -4.62 6.86
N LYS A 71 -22.24 -3.76 6.57
CA LYS A 71 -23.51 -3.73 7.33
C LYS A 71 -24.27 -5.04 7.18
N GLU A 72 -24.39 -5.55 5.96
CA GLU A 72 -25.04 -6.84 5.66
C GLU A 72 -24.32 -8.01 6.35
N ALA A 73 -23.00 -7.90 6.57
CA ALA A 73 -22.21 -8.90 7.29
C ALA A 73 -22.40 -8.90 8.81
N GLY A 74 -23.04 -7.87 9.40
CA GLY A 74 -23.46 -7.86 10.80
C GLY A 74 -22.55 -7.11 11.77
N THR A 75 -21.68 -6.20 11.27
CA THR A 75 -20.85 -5.38 12.17
C THR A 75 -21.67 -4.41 13.03
N ASP A 76 -21.21 -4.08 14.25
CA ASP A 76 -21.94 -3.21 15.20
C ASP A 76 -22.21 -1.80 14.68
N SER A 77 -21.29 -1.25 13.91
CA SER A 77 -21.42 0.07 13.27
C SER A 77 -20.55 0.21 12.04
N VAL A 78 -21.05 0.89 11.00
CA VAL A 78 -20.31 1.21 9.78
C VAL A 78 -20.46 2.68 9.45
N TRP A 79 -19.34 3.34 9.15
CA TRP A 79 -19.30 4.76 8.76
C TRP A 79 -18.16 5.04 7.79
N THR A 80 -18.20 6.20 7.15
CA THR A 80 -17.09 6.72 6.35
C THR A 80 -16.46 7.90 7.10
N ASP A 81 -15.14 7.92 7.21
CA ASP A 81 -14.42 9.03 7.83
C ASP A 81 -14.24 10.23 6.87
N LYS A 82 -13.59 11.29 7.36
CA LYS A 82 -13.39 12.52 6.58
C LYS A 82 -12.47 12.33 5.36
N GLU A 83 -11.59 11.35 5.43
CA GLU A 83 -10.67 11.05 4.32
C GLU A 83 -11.32 10.14 3.26
N GLY A 84 -12.39 9.45 3.62
CA GLY A 84 -13.12 8.53 2.76
C GLY A 84 -12.90 7.05 3.09
N ASN A 85 -12.14 6.72 4.15
CA ASN A 85 -12.03 5.33 4.61
C ASN A 85 -13.38 4.82 5.05
N VAL A 86 -13.71 3.60 4.66
CA VAL A 86 -14.87 2.87 5.16
C VAL A 86 -14.45 2.10 6.41
N LEU A 87 -15.10 2.37 7.51
CA LEU A 87 -14.78 1.80 8.81
C LEU A 87 -15.95 1.01 9.35
N ALA A 88 -15.69 -0.20 9.86
CA ALA A 88 -16.69 -1.01 10.53
C ALA A 88 -16.15 -1.52 11.86
N LEU A 89 -16.84 -1.18 12.93
CA LEU A 89 -16.45 -1.58 14.29
C LEU A 89 -17.18 -2.87 14.69
N ARG A 90 -16.43 -3.80 15.22
CA ARG A 90 -16.91 -4.95 15.98
C ARG A 90 -16.39 -4.87 17.40
N LYS A 91 -17.30 -4.70 18.36
CA LYS A 91 -16.96 -4.48 19.77
C LYS A 91 -16.45 -5.76 20.42
N GLY A 92 -15.34 -5.66 21.13
CA GLY A 92 -14.84 -6.73 21.99
C GLY A 92 -15.48 -6.70 23.38
N LYS A 93 -15.22 -7.74 24.17
CA LYS A 93 -15.74 -7.84 25.54
C LYS A 93 -15.02 -6.86 26.50
N LYS A 94 -13.68 -6.77 26.41
CA LYS A 94 -12.88 -5.89 27.30
C LYS A 94 -12.70 -4.48 26.75
N ARG A 95 -12.61 -4.33 25.42
CA ARG A 95 -12.51 -3.05 24.72
C ARG A 95 -11.32 -2.16 25.16
N THR A 96 -10.26 -2.78 25.67
CA THR A 96 -9.04 -2.08 26.12
C THR A 96 -8.04 -1.82 24.99
N ARG A 97 -8.20 -2.52 23.87
CA ARG A 97 -7.37 -2.44 22.66
C ARG A 97 -8.25 -2.41 21.43
N THR A 98 -7.72 -1.83 20.35
CA THR A 98 -8.33 -1.87 19.02
C THR A 98 -7.35 -2.48 18.04
N ILE A 99 -7.75 -3.55 17.36
CA ILE A 99 -7.01 -4.20 16.30
C ILE A 99 -7.63 -3.80 14.97
N ALA A 100 -6.89 -3.13 14.12
CA ALA A 100 -7.35 -2.78 12.77
C ALA A 100 -7.07 -3.94 11.81
N PHE A 101 -8.04 -4.21 10.92
CA PHE A 101 -7.93 -5.20 9.85
C PHE A 101 -8.31 -4.54 8.54
N ASP A 102 -7.33 -4.36 7.65
CA ASP A 102 -7.40 -3.46 6.50
C ASP A 102 -7.28 -4.16 5.15
N ALA A 103 -7.97 -3.61 4.14
CA ALA A 103 -7.72 -3.81 2.73
C ALA A 103 -8.08 -2.53 1.97
N HIS A 104 -7.25 -2.12 0.98
CA HIS A 104 -7.52 -0.85 0.32
C HIS A 104 -8.57 -0.94 -0.78
N LEU A 105 -9.31 0.16 -0.95
CA LEU A 105 -10.43 0.30 -1.89
C LEU A 105 -9.96 0.68 -3.29
N ASP A 106 -8.88 1.43 -3.40
CA ASP A 106 -8.44 2.01 -4.66
C ASP A 106 -7.66 1.04 -5.54
N THR A 107 -7.49 1.42 -6.79
CA THR A 107 -6.68 0.73 -7.81
C THR A 107 -5.94 1.75 -8.65
N VAL A 108 -4.84 1.36 -9.29
CA VAL A 108 -4.04 2.26 -10.14
C VAL A 108 -4.72 2.70 -11.44
N PHE A 109 -5.88 2.15 -11.77
CA PHE A 109 -6.51 2.34 -13.08
C PHE A 109 -7.36 3.61 -13.13
N PRO A 110 -7.18 4.47 -14.16
CA PRO A 110 -8.01 5.67 -14.36
C PRO A 110 -9.51 5.35 -14.47
N LEU A 111 -10.35 6.33 -14.16
CA LEU A 111 -11.81 6.17 -14.14
C LEU A 111 -12.40 5.72 -15.49
N GLU A 112 -11.76 6.13 -16.59
CA GLU A 112 -12.15 5.81 -17.97
C GLU A 112 -11.83 4.37 -18.36
N THR A 113 -11.04 3.65 -17.55
CA THR A 113 -10.71 2.25 -17.81
C THR A 113 -11.96 1.40 -17.77
N LYS A 114 -12.25 0.74 -18.88
CA LYS A 114 -13.36 -0.22 -18.95
C LYS A 114 -12.99 -1.48 -18.18
N ILE A 115 -13.56 -1.66 -17.01
CA ILE A 115 -13.31 -2.81 -16.17
C ILE A 115 -14.48 -3.79 -16.35
N LYS A 116 -14.20 -4.93 -16.95
CA LYS A 116 -15.12 -6.05 -17.07
C LYS A 116 -14.39 -7.35 -16.75
N VAL A 117 -14.88 -8.08 -15.76
CA VAL A 117 -14.28 -9.36 -15.38
C VAL A 117 -14.62 -10.42 -16.41
N SER A 118 -13.59 -11.06 -16.92
CA SER A 118 -13.70 -12.28 -17.72
C SER A 118 -13.14 -13.47 -16.95
N ASN A 119 -13.57 -14.67 -17.29
CA ASN A 119 -13.08 -15.86 -16.63
C ASN A 119 -12.59 -16.91 -17.63
N ASN A 120 -11.61 -17.69 -17.22
CA ASN A 120 -11.18 -18.91 -17.87
C ASN A 120 -10.97 -19.97 -16.79
N ALA A 121 -11.93 -20.88 -16.65
CA ALA A 121 -11.99 -21.85 -15.56
C ALA A 121 -11.91 -21.15 -14.17
N ASP A 122 -10.87 -21.44 -13.39
CA ASP A 122 -10.67 -20.88 -12.04
C ASP A 122 -9.92 -19.55 -12.04
N THR A 123 -9.52 -19.03 -13.21
CA THR A 123 -8.81 -17.75 -13.35
C THR A 123 -9.76 -16.64 -13.76
N LEU A 124 -9.74 -15.56 -13.01
CA LEU A 124 -10.45 -14.31 -13.29
C LEU A 124 -9.47 -13.26 -13.80
N PHE A 125 -9.87 -12.51 -14.83
CA PHE A 125 -9.06 -11.47 -15.48
C PHE A 125 -9.81 -10.15 -15.42
N ALA A 126 -9.22 -9.16 -14.78
CA ALA A 126 -9.64 -7.75 -14.84
C ALA A 126 -8.61 -6.85 -14.16
N PRO A 127 -8.50 -5.57 -14.57
CA PRO A 127 -7.72 -4.57 -13.85
C PRO A 127 -8.15 -4.44 -12.38
N GLY A 128 -7.22 -4.56 -11.43
CA GLY A 128 -7.48 -4.42 -9.99
C GLY A 128 -8.19 -5.59 -9.32
N ILE A 129 -8.27 -6.75 -9.99
CA ILE A 129 -8.95 -7.92 -9.43
C ILE A 129 -8.15 -8.54 -8.27
N ALA A 130 -6.84 -8.56 -8.38
CA ALA A 130 -5.94 -9.03 -7.34
C ALA A 130 -5.52 -7.88 -6.42
N ASP A 131 -5.16 -6.75 -6.98
CA ASP A 131 -4.68 -5.58 -6.25
C ASP A 131 -5.73 -4.45 -6.23
N ASN A 132 -6.54 -4.31 -5.17
CA ASN A 132 -6.65 -5.16 -3.98
C ASN A 132 -8.11 -5.63 -3.74
N THR A 133 -8.89 -5.81 -4.83
CA THR A 133 -10.29 -6.24 -4.68
C THR A 133 -10.40 -7.60 -3.98
N ARG A 134 -9.44 -8.51 -4.22
CA ARG A 134 -9.39 -9.80 -3.53
C ARG A 134 -9.19 -9.64 -2.02
N GLY A 135 -8.37 -8.69 -1.59
CA GLY A 135 -8.19 -8.35 -0.17
C GLY A 135 -9.48 -7.87 0.49
N LEU A 136 -10.26 -7.03 -0.21
CA LEU A 136 -11.57 -6.58 0.29
C LEU A 136 -12.54 -7.75 0.49
N VAL A 137 -12.56 -8.71 -0.44
CA VAL A 137 -13.42 -9.89 -0.33
C VAL A 137 -12.96 -10.82 0.80
N LEU A 138 -11.65 -10.97 0.98
CA LEU A 138 -11.09 -11.71 2.12
C LEU A 138 -11.55 -11.08 3.44
N LEU A 139 -11.44 -9.76 3.58
CA LEU A 139 -11.91 -9.02 4.76
C LEU A 139 -13.39 -9.28 5.03
N LEU A 140 -14.27 -9.16 4.02
CA LEU A 140 -15.69 -9.46 4.16
C LEU A 140 -15.96 -10.91 4.59
N SER A 141 -15.20 -11.86 4.06
CA SER A 141 -15.32 -13.26 4.43
C SER A 141 -14.93 -13.51 5.90
N VAL A 142 -13.89 -12.82 6.40
CA VAL A 142 -13.50 -12.87 7.82
C VAL A 142 -14.60 -12.29 8.70
N VAL A 143 -15.19 -11.13 8.34
CA VAL A 143 -16.30 -10.52 9.10
C VAL A 143 -17.45 -11.52 9.24
N ARG A 144 -17.92 -12.09 8.13
CA ARG A 144 -19.03 -13.05 8.15
C ARG A 144 -18.71 -14.29 8.97
N ALA A 145 -17.51 -14.83 8.85
CA ALA A 145 -17.11 -16.00 9.61
C ALA A 145 -17.12 -15.75 11.12
N LEU A 146 -16.67 -14.57 11.55
CA LEU A 146 -16.71 -14.17 12.97
C LEU A 146 -18.16 -14.06 13.47
N GLU A 147 -19.06 -13.48 12.68
CA GLU A 147 -20.47 -13.29 13.06
C GLU A 147 -21.24 -14.62 13.06
N GLU A 148 -21.16 -15.40 12.00
CA GLU A 148 -21.86 -16.69 11.84
C GLU A 148 -21.42 -17.70 12.90
N ALA A 149 -20.14 -17.76 13.19
CA ALA A 149 -19.57 -18.64 14.22
C ALA A 149 -19.65 -18.07 15.64
N LYS A 150 -20.15 -16.83 15.80
CA LYS A 150 -20.23 -16.11 17.09
C LYS A 150 -18.89 -16.08 17.83
N VAL A 151 -17.80 -15.83 17.09
CA VAL A 151 -16.48 -15.69 17.65
C VAL A 151 -16.38 -14.35 18.37
N GLU A 152 -16.36 -14.33 19.68
CA GLU A 152 -16.21 -13.11 20.46
C GLU A 152 -14.74 -12.83 20.77
N THR A 153 -14.32 -11.56 20.62
CA THR A 153 -12.95 -11.12 20.89
C THR A 153 -12.88 -10.28 22.18
N GLU A 154 -11.70 -10.26 22.82
CA GLU A 154 -11.47 -9.38 23.97
C GLU A 154 -11.29 -7.92 23.52
N ALA A 155 -10.46 -7.68 22.51
CA ALA A 155 -10.24 -6.38 21.88
C ALA A 155 -11.36 -6.03 20.90
N ASP A 156 -11.57 -4.72 20.70
CA ASP A 156 -12.34 -4.22 19.55
C ASP A 156 -11.61 -4.57 18.24
N VAL A 157 -12.37 -4.91 17.22
CA VAL A 157 -11.83 -5.10 15.85
C VAL A 157 -12.39 -4.00 14.95
N LEU A 158 -11.52 -3.24 14.33
CA LEU A 158 -11.84 -2.19 13.39
C LEU A 158 -11.51 -2.70 11.97
N PHE A 159 -12.53 -3.06 11.20
CA PHE A 159 -12.38 -3.38 9.79
C PHE A 159 -12.29 -2.10 8.99
N VAL A 160 -11.31 -2.03 8.09
CA VAL A 160 -10.98 -0.83 7.33
C VAL A 160 -10.97 -1.14 5.85
N GLY A 161 -11.82 -0.44 5.08
CA GLY A 161 -11.63 -0.29 3.64
C GLY A 161 -10.92 1.04 3.41
N SER A 162 -9.61 1.02 3.31
CA SER A 162 -8.81 2.25 3.24
C SER A 162 -8.77 2.85 1.84
N VAL A 163 -8.54 4.16 1.77
CA VAL A 163 -8.45 4.91 0.51
C VAL A 163 -7.03 5.39 0.24
N GLY A 164 -6.69 5.49 -1.05
CA GLY A 164 -5.44 6.11 -1.49
C GLY A 164 -4.19 5.34 -1.07
N GLU A 165 -4.22 4.01 -1.10
CA GLU A 165 -3.01 3.21 -0.99
C GLU A 165 -2.13 3.44 -2.20
N GLU A 166 -2.70 3.52 -3.39
CA GLU A 166 -2.02 3.51 -4.66
C GLU A 166 -1.50 4.89 -5.12
N GLY A 167 -0.38 4.84 -5.81
CA GLY A 167 0.14 5.95 -6.59
C GLY A 167 0.23 7.29 -5.84
N LEU A 168 -0.48 8.30 -6.35
CA LEU A 168 -0.56 9.64 -5.75
C LEU A 168 -1.49 9.73 -4.54
N GLY A 169 -2.23 8.66 -4.23
CA GLY A 169 -2.98 8.54 -2.98
C GLY A 169 -2.08 8.51 -1.76
N ASP A 170 -0.85 7.97 -1.91
CA ASP A 170 0.25 8.10 -0.96
C ASP A 170 -0.09 7.68 0.48
N LEU A 171 -0.84 6.59 0.61
CA LEU A 171 -1.32 6.03 1.89
C LEU A 171 -2.19 7.03 2.70
N ARG A 172 -2.89 7.97 2.03
CA ARG A 172 -3.59 9.06 2.71
C ARG A 172 -4.61 8.58 3.73
N GLY A 173 -5.35 7.51 3.42
CA GLY A 173 -6.35 6.94 4.32
C GLY A 173 -5.71 6.40 5.60
N THR A 174 -4.66 5.62 5.47
CA THR A 174 -3.94 5.07 6.63
C THR A 174 -3.22 6.16 7.41
N LYS A 175 -2.56 7.12 6.73
CA LYS A 175 -1.95 8.28 7.40
C LYS A 175 -2.96 9.05 8.25
N PHE A 176 -4.18 9.26 7.71
CA PHE A 176 -5.25 9.92 8.45
C PHE A 176 -5.62 9.14 9.71
N LEU A 177 -5.82 7.84 9.64
CA LEU A 177 -6.18 7.00 10.79
C LEU A 177 -5.14 7.04 11.92
N PHE A 178 -3.85 7.19 11.59
CA PHE A 178 -2.77 7.29 12.57
C PHE A 178 -2.42 8.72 13.00
N THR A 179 -3.07 9.74 12.44
CA THR A 179 -3.00 11.14 12.88
C THR A 179 -4.25 11.59 13.59
N ASP A 180 -5.41 10.99 13.30
CA ASP A 180 -6.67 11.24 13.99
C ASP A 180 -6.66 10.63 15.39
N GLN A 181 -6.63 11.49 16.42
CA GLN A 181 -6.58 11.08 17.82
C GLN A 181 -7.94 10.62 18.36
N SER A 182 -8.99 10.64 17.54
CA SER A 182 -10.33 10.22 17.96
C SER A 182 -10.43 8.73 18.27
N ARG A 183 -9.49 7.93 17.75
CA ARG A 183 -9.45 6.49 17.93
C ARG A 183 -8.02 5.95 17.97
N ARG A 184 -7.72 5.22 19.04
CA ARG A 184 -6.44 4.52 19.17
C ARG A 184 -6.48 3.20 18.40
N ILE A 185 -5.44 2.92 17.61
CA ILE A 185 -5.17 1.64 16.97
C ILE A 185 -3.91 1.04 17.61
N ASP A 186 -4.06 -0.13 18.21
CA ASP A 186 -2.98 -0.78 18.97
C ASP A 186 -2.21 -1.82 18.15
N SER A 187 -2.84 -2.39 17.10
CA SER A 187 -2.22 -3.31 16.14
C SER A 187 -2.90 -3.17 14.79
N TRP A 188 -2.16 -3.44 13.72
CA TRP A 188 -2.62 -3.30 12.34
C TRP A 188 -2.32 -4.58 11.54
N ILE A 189 -3.34 -5.14 10.91
CA ILE A 189 -3.22 -6.27 10.00
C ILE A 189 -3.80 -5.84 8.65
N ALA A 190 -2.96 -5.70 7.64
CA ALA A 190 -3.41 -5.41 6.28
C ALA A 190 -3.46 -6.69 5.45
N ILE A 191 -4.37 -6.73 4.48
CA ILE A 191 -4.40 -7.74 3.43
C ILE A 191 -4.07 -7.03 2.14
N ASP A 192 -2.96 -7.43 1.52
CA ASP A 192 -2.52 -6.77 0.29
C ASP A 192 -1.63 -7.71 -0.53
N GLY A 193 -2.12 -8.06 -1.72
CA GLY A 193 -1.41 -8.90 -2.68
C GLY A 193 -0.82 -10.19 -2.10
N GLY A 194 0.03 -10.84 -2.86
CA GLY A 194 0.84 -11.96 -2.42
C GLY A 194 0.12 -13.31 -2.23
N GLU A 195 0.94 -14.34 -2.27
CA GLU A 195 0.52 -15.73 -2.01
C GLU A 195 0.32 -15.96 -0.51
N THR A 196 -0.41 -17.03 -0.17
CA THR A 196 -0.51 -17.51 1.22
C THR A 196 0.89 -17.71 1.80
N GLY A 197 1.15 -17.14 3.00
CA GLY A 197 2.46 -17.24 3.66
C GLY A 197 3.43 -16.11 3.37
N THR A 198 3.07 -15.16 2.49
CA THR A 198 3.80 -13.89 2.36
C THR A 198 3.41 -12.97 3.53
N LEU A 199 4.40 -12.53 4.29
CA LEU A 199 4.23 -11.72 5.49
C LEU A 199 5.15 -10.48 5.39
N ILE A 200 4.56 -9.28 5.28
CA ILE A 200 5.34 -8.04 5.18
C ILE A 200 5.39 -7.39 6.56
N ASN A 201 6.55 -7.44 7.20
CA ASN A 201 6.86 -6.78 8.47
C ASN A 201 7.88 -5.65 8.33
N MET A 202 8.30 -5.36 7.09
CA MET A 202 9.28 -4.33 6.74
C MET A 202 8.69 -3.43 5.67
N GLY A 203 8.64 -2.12 5.93
CA GLY A 203 8.15 -1.11 5.00
C GLY A 203 9.26 -0.58 4.08
N LEU A 204 9.03 -0.59 2.77
CA LEU A 204 9.88 0.10 1.80
C LEU A 204 9.47 1.57 1.70
N GLY A 205 10.35 2.47 2.12
CA GLY A 205 10.09 3.90 2.03
C GLY A 205 10.26 4.45 0.63
N SER A 206 9.49 5.49 0.29
CA SER A 206 9.65 6.22 -0.96
C SER A 206 9.34 7.70 -0.82
N PHE A 207 10.16 8.54 -1.49
CA PHE A 207 9.87 9.95 -1.72
C PHE A 207 9.62 10.19 -3.19
N ARG A 208 8.56 10.94 -3.49
CA ARG A 208 8.22 11.36 -4.84
C ARG A 208 8.13 12.87 -4.92
N TYR A 209 8.75 13.44 -5.94
CA TYR A 209 8.78 14.89 -6.16
C TYR A 209 8.35 15.25 -7.56
N ARG A 210 7.62 16.37 -7.66
CA ARG A 210 7.54 17.16 -8.89
C ARG A 210 8.40 18.39 -8.72
N VAL A 211 9.38 18.53 -9.62
CA VAL A 211 10.33 19.65 -9.65
C VAL A 211 10.01 20.48 -10.89
N THR A 212 9.74 21.76 -10.72
CA THR A 212 9.34 22.65 -11.82
C THR A 212 10.25 23.88 -11.85
N PHE A 213 11.00 24.02 -12.93
CA PHE A 213 11.75 25.24 -13.24
C PHE A 213 10.86 26.19 -14.05
N ARG A 214 10.85 27.49 -13.70
CA ARG A 214 10.12 28.53 -14.42
C ARG A 214 11.02 29.68 -14.82
N GLY A 215 10.76 30.23 -15.99
CA GLY A 215 11.47 31.37 -16.56
C GLY A 215 10.56 32.24 -17.42
N PRO A 216 11.09 33.32 -18.03
CA PRO A 216 10.28 34.31 -18.76
C PRO A 216 9.70 33.75 -20.06
N GLY A 217 10.32 32.74 -20.67
CA GLY A 217 9.98 32.31 -22.03
C GLY A 217 10.33 33.34 -23.09
N GLY A 218 10.35 32.95 -24.35
CA GLY A 218 10.60 33.89 -25.43
C GLY A 218 11.00 33.24 -26.77
N HIS A 219 11.17 34.05 -27.79
CA HIS A 219 11.64 33.56 -29.09
C HIS A 219 13.10 33.17 -29.03
N SER A 220 13.45 31.98 -29.49
CA SER A 220 14.80 31.40 -29.33
C SER A 220 15.93 32.25 -29.89
N TRP A 221 15.67 32.99 -30.98
CA TRP A 221 16.60 33.94 -31.59
C TRP A 221 16.49 35.33 -30.97
N GLY A 222 15.30 35.95 -30.98
CA GLY A 222 15.09 37.34 -30.56
C GLY A 222 15.29 37.56 -29.05
N ALA A 223 15.09 36.55 -28.23
CA ALA A 223 15.29 36.59 -26.78
C ALA A 223 16.50 35.74 -26.35
N PHE A 224 17.44 35.49 -27.26
CA PHE A 224 18.64 34.73 -26.93
C PHE A 224 19.45 35.40 -25.81
N GLY A 225 19.71 34.63 -24.75
CA GLY A 225 20.37 35.16 -23.55
C GLY A 225 19.47 35.16 -22.30
N LEU A 226 18.17 34.91 -22.46
CA LEU A 226 17.31 34.55 -21.33
C LEU A 226 17.71 33.19 -20.78
N ALA A 227 17.60 33.04 -19.46
CA ALA A 227 17.78 31.73 -18.84
C ALA A 227 16.67 30.74 -19.28
N ASN A 228 17.04 29.51 -19.60
CA ASN A 228 16.14 28.50 -20.16
C ASN A 228 15.84 27.41 -19.12
N PRO A 229 14.57 27.24 -18.68
CA PRO A 229 14.17 26.19 -17.74
C PRO A 229 14.53 24.78 -18.19
N GLN A 230 14.46 24.49 -19.51
CA GLN A 230 14.79 23.14 -20.03
C GLN A 230 16.29 22.83 -19.90
N HIS A 231 17.15 23.81 -20.11
CA HIS A 231 18.60 23.63 -19.91
C HIS A 231 18.92 23.38 -18.43
N ALA A 232 18.30 24.17 -17.53
CA ALA A 232 18.46 23.99 -16.09
C ALA A 232 17.94 22.60 -15.63
N LEU A 233 16.81 22.15 -16.14
CA LEU A 233 16.25 20.82 -15.88
C LEU A 233 17.22 19.72 -16.34
N GLY A 234 17.77 19.83 -17.56
CA GLY A 234 18.75 18.86 -18.09
C GLY A 234 19.99 18.76 -17.22
N SER A 235 20.52 19.90 -16.73
CA SER A 235 21.65 19.92 -15.79
C SER A 235 21.29 19.31 -14.44
N ALA A 236 20.11 19.62 -13.89
CA ALA A 236 19.65 19.05 -12.62
C ALA A 236 19.56 17.52 -12.70
N ILE A 237 19.00 16.97 -13.78
CA ILE A 237 18.92 15.52 -14.03
C ILE A 237 20.33 14.93 -14.12
N HIS A 238 21.24 15.58 -14.85
CA HIS A 238 22.63 15.10 -14.99
C HIS A 238 23.35 15.04 -13.64
N TYR A 239 23.31 16.11 -12.85
CA TYR A 239 23.96 16.16 -11.55
C TYR A 239 23.36 15.15 -10.58
N PHE A 240 22.04 15.08 -10.52
CA PHE A 240 21.36 14.13 -9.66
C PHE A 240 21.68 12.70 -10.01
N SER A 241 21.53 12.30 -11.27
CA SER A 241 21.78 10.92 -11.71
C SER A 241 23.21 10.51 -11.42
N LYS A 242 24.20 11.40 -11.65
CA LYS A 242 25.62 11.12 -11.36
C LYS A 242 25.91 10.97 -9.86
N ALA A 243 25.34 11.83 -9.02
CA ALA A 243 25.54 11.78 -7.58
C ALA A 243 24.81 10.57 -6.96
N ALA A 244 23.56 10.32 -7.35
CA ALA A 244 22.77 9.22 -6.87
C ALA A 244 23.33 7.86 -7.32
N ASP A 245 23.78 7.70 -8.58
CA ASP A 245 24.45 6.48 -9.05
C ASP A 245 25.65 6.13 -8.17
N LYS A 246 26.52 7.11 -7.88
CA LYS A 246 27.67 6.89 -7.01
C LYS A 246 27.26 6.41 -5.62
N PHE A 247 26.22 6.99 -5.04
CA PHE A 247 25.75 6.66 -3.69
C PHE A 247 25.09 5.28 -3.63
N THR A 248 24.27 4.94 -4.62
CA THR A 248 23.43 3.73 -4.60
C THR A 248 24.14 2.43 -4.99
N ARG A 249 25.45 2.51 -5.33
CA ARG A 249 26.27 1.34 -5.71
C ARG A 249 26.61 0.43 -4.53
N SER A 250 26.44 0.87 -3.30
CA SER A 250 26.81 0.12 -2.10
C SER A 250 25.84 0.40 -0.95
N GLY A 251 25.85 -0.48 0.06
CA GLY A 251 24.98 -0.35 1.23
C GLY A 251 23.60 -0.99 1.02
N ALA A 252 22.62 -0.56 1.83
CA ALA A 252 21.24 -1.03 1.71
C ALA A 252 20.62 -0.61 0.37
N ARG A 253 19.81 -1.48 -0.20
CA ARG A 253 19.19 -1.25 -1.51
C ARG A 253 18.45 0.07 -1.54
N THR A 254 18.91 0.94 -2.44
CA THR A 254 18.35 2.28 -2.65
C THR A 254 18.25 2.52 -4.14
N SER A 255 17.15 3.09 -4.58
CA SER A 255 16.88 3.38 -5.98
C SER A 255 16.46 4.82 -6.20
N TYR A 256 16.66 5.32 -7.40
CA TYR A 256 16.19 6.60 -7.87
C TYR A 256 15.76 6.49 -9.33
N ASN A 257 14.78 7.29 -9.72
CA ASN A 257 14.30 7.32 -11.10
C ASN A 257 13.70 8.68 -11.42
N VAL A 258 14.13 9.30 -12.53
CA VAL A 258 13.42 10.40 -13.16
C VAL A 258 12.45 9.78 -14.15
N GLY A 259 11.20 9.55 -13.71
CA GLY A 259 10.22 8.77 -14.46
C GLY A 259 9.50 9.56 -15.54
N ARG A 260 9.35 10.88 -15.36
CA ARG A 260 8.66 11.76 -16.30
C ARG A 260 9.36 13.11 -16.40
N ILE A 261 9.40 13.65 -17.61
CA ILE A 261 9.84 15.03 -17.89
C ILE A 261 8.87 15.69 -18.85
N GLY A 262 8.79 17.02 -18.79
CA GLY A 262 7.94 17.79 -19.71
C GLY A 262 8.24 19.29 -19.69
N GLY A 263 7.54 20.02 -20.54
CA GLY A 263 7.66 21.46 -20.67
C GLY A 263 8.02 21.92 -22.09
N GLY A 264 7.95 23.23 -22.30
CA GLY A 264 8.13 23.83 -23.61
C GLY A 264 6.90 23.73 -24.52
N THR A 265 6.85 24.51 -25.57
CA THR A 265 5.70 24.61 -26.51
C THR A 265 6.12 24.46 -27.96
N SER A 266 7.33 24.89 -28.33
CA SER A 266 7.82 24.87 -29.70
C SER A 266 9.34 24.82 -29.74
N VAL A 267 9.92 24.22 -30.79
CA VAL A 267 11.37 24.11 -30.97
C VAL A 267 12.08 25.46 -31.03
N ASN A 268 11.42 26.51 -31.51
CA ASN A 268 11.97 27.85 -31.62
C ASN A 268 11.55 28.80 -30.50
N SER A 269 11.11 28.26 -29.36
CA SER A 269 10.75 29.01 -28.17
C SER A 269 11.61 28.60 -26.96
N ILE A 270 12.12 29.58 -26.23
CA ILE A 270 12.65 29.38 -24.87
C ILE A 270 11.45 29.04 -23.99
N ALA A 271 11.50 27.94 -23.30
CA ALA A 271 10.42 27.50 -22.43
C ALA A 271 10.15 28.49 -21.28
N PHE A 272 8.90 28.65 -20.89
CA PHE A 272 8.54 29.35 -19.65
C PHE A 272 8.42 28.39 -18.45
N GLU A 273 8.30 27.09 -18.72
CA GLU A 273 8.24 26.04 -17.71
C GLU A 273 8.90 24.74 -18.21
N SER A 274 9.58 24.06 -17.34
CA SER A 274 10.05 22.69 -17.55
C SER A 274 10.06 21.92 -16.23
N TRP A 275 9.70 20.66 -16.26
CA TRP A 275 9.51 19.88 -15.04
C TRP A 275 9.95 18.42 -15.17
N MET A 276 10.23 17.80 -14.02
CA MET A 276 10.44 16.37 -13.87
C MET A 276 9.64 15.80 -12.68
N GLU A 277 9.32 14.53 -12.76
CA GLU A 277 8.82 13.74 -11.64
C GLU A 277 9.83 12.65 -11.29
N VAL A 278 10.15 12.59 -10.00
CA VAL A 278 11.22 11.73 -9.46
C VAL A 278 10.63 10.79 -8.43
N ASP A 279 10.99 9.49 -8.51
CA ASP A 279 10.71 8.45 -7.51
C ASP A 279 12.04 8.00 -6.90
N MET A 280 12.12 7.97 -5.57
CA MET A 280 13.28 7.50 -4.82
C MET A 280 12.78 6.52 -3.76
N ARG A 281 13.47 5.38 -3.61
CA ARG A 281 13.10 4.34 -2.64
C ARG A 281 14.31 3.83 -1.89
N SER A 282 14.13 3.48 -0.62
CA SER A 282 15.16 2.81 0.17
C SER A 282 14.58 1.89 1.23
N GLU A 283 15.33 0.86 1.56
CA GLU A 283 15.06 -0.04 2.68
C GLU A 283 15.23 0.63 4.04
N ILE A 284 16.05 1.68 4.11
CA ILE A 284 16.33 2.41 5.34
C ILE A 284 16.10 3.92 5.19
N PRO A 285 15.60 4.61 6.25
CA PRO A 285 15.28 6.03 6.20
C PRO A 285 16.49 6.91 5.88
N GLU A 286 17.65 6.60 6.43
CA GLU A 286 18.88 7.39 6.28
C GLU A 286 19.31 7.48 4.82
N ASN A 287 19.27 6.38 4.08
CA ASN A 287 19.61 6.36 2.65
C ASN A 287 18.59 7.14 1.82
N LEU A 288 17.29 7.03 2.16
CA LEU A 288 16.25 7.79 1.48
C LEU A 288 16.46 9.29 1.67
N ASN A 289 16.76 9.73 2.90
CA ASN A 289 17.07 11.12 3.22
C ASN A 289 18.36 11.61 2.50
N MET A 290 19.36 10.73 2.35
CA MET A 290 20.57 11.07 1.62
C MET A 290 20.30 11.32 0.14
N VAL A 291 19.56 10.43 -0.54
CA VAL A 291 19.21 10.60 -1.95
C VAL A 291 18.32 11.83 -2.16
N ASP A 292 17.40 12.12 -1.23
CA ASP A 292 16.62 13.37 -1.20
C ASP A 292 17.51 14.61 -1.13
N SER A 293 18.53 14.57 -0.27
CA SER A 293 19.50 15.66 -0.17
C SER A 293 20.32 15.85 -1.45
N LEU A 294 20.73 14.75 -2.09
CA LEU A 294 21.43 14.78 -3.39
C LEU A 294 20.55 15.39 -4.49
N LEU A 295 19.26 15.05 -4.51
CA LEU A 295 18.30 15.64 -5.46
C LEU A 295 18.21 17.16 -5.28
N LYS A 296 17.97 17.62 -4.04
CA LYS A 296 17.84 19.05 -3.72
C LYS A 296 19.12 19.84 -4.02
N ALA A 297 20.28 19.29 -3.68
CA ALA A 297 21.57 19.89 -3.99
C ALA A 297 21.81 20.02 -5.51
N SER A 298 21.46 18.99 -6.28
CA SER A 298 21.59 18.98 -7.75
C SER A 298 20.69 20.02 -8.42
N ILE A 299 19.46 20.16 -7.93
CA ILE A 299 18.49 21.16 -8.39
C ILE A 299 19.04 22.57 -8.11
N GLN A 300 19.54 22.81 -6.91
CA GLN A 300 20.08 24.11 -6.51
C GLN A 300 21.33 24.46 -7.31
N GLN A 301 22.23 23.49 -7.53
CA GLN A 301 23.41 23.69 -8.37
C GLN A 301 23.01 24.12 -9.79
N ALA A 302 22.10 23.39 -10.43
CA ALA A 302 21.62 23.73 -11.77
C ALA A 302 20.96 25.11 -11.83
N LEU A 303 20.14 25.46 -10.82
CA LEU A 303 19.50 26.79 -10.74
C LEU A 303 20.54 27.92 -10.67
N VAL A 304 21.54 27.79 -9.81
CA VAL A 304 22.62 28.79 -9.65
C VAL A 304 23.41 28.95 -10.93
N GLU A 305 23.86 27.84 -11.55
CA GLU A 305 24.65 27.87 -12.79
C GLU A 305 23.90 28.53 -13.94
N HIS A 306 22.64 28.11 -14.18
CA HIS A 306 21.86 28.67 -15.29
C HIS A 306 21.45 30.13 -15.06
N ASN A 307 21.27 30.54 -13.81
CA ASN A 307 21.07 31.95 -13.48
C ASN A 307 22.35 32.80 -13.66
N ALA A 308 23.52 32.22 -13.42
CA ALA A 308 24.80 32.88 -13.70
C ALA A 308 25.09 33.00 -15.20
N MET A 309 24.64 32.06 -15.99
CA MET A 309 24.83 32.06 -17.47
C MET A 309 23.91 33.01 -18.21
N LYS A 310 22.80 33.47 -17.61
CA LYS A 310 21.85 34.38 -18.29
C LYS A 310 22.53 35.69 -18.64
N ARG A 311 22.19 36.25 -19.80
CA ARG A 311 22.71 37.53 -20.31
C ARG A 311 21.71 38.67 -20.14
N MET A 312 20.43 38.36 -19.98
CA MET A 312 19.35 39.32 -19.83
C MET A 312 18.14 38.71 -19.13
N GLY A 313 17.18 39.54 -18.75
CA GLY A 313 15.89 39.15 -18.17
C GLY A 313 15.96 38.63 -16.74
N PRO A 314 14.84 38.18 -16.17
CA PRO A 314 14.74 37.68 -14.81
C PRO A 314 15.45 36.33 -14.63
N ALA A 315 15.76 36.01 -13.38
CA ALA A 315 16.30 34.72 -13.00
C ALA A 315 15.22 33.62 -13.10
N LEU A 316 15.67 32.40 -13.31
CA LEU A 316 14.83 31.22 -13.14
C LEU A 316 14.45 31.03 -11.68
N THR A 317 13.27 30.50 -11.45
CA THR A 317 12.82 30.00 -10.16
C THR A 317 12.63 28.49 -10.23
N VAL A 318 12.65 27.81 -9.08
CA VAL A 318 12.34 26.39 -8.98
C VAL A 318 11.36 26.14 -7.85
N GLU A 319 10.39 25.30 -8.12
CA GLU A 319 9.46 24.74 -7.13
C GLU A 319 9.76 23.26 -6.97
N ILE A 320 9.95 22.80 -5.73
CA ILE A 320 10.16 21.39 -5.37
C ILE A 320 8.94 20.97 -4.55
N LYS A 321 8.01 20.29 -5.19
CA LYS A 321 6.78 19.81 -4.53
C LYS A 321 6.90 18.32 -4.23
N LYS A 322 6.86 17.94 -2.95
CA LYS A 322 6.75 16.54 -2.57
C LYS A 322 5.32 16.06 -2.90
N ILE A 323 5.21 15.00 -3.71
CA ILE A 323 3.95 14.41 -4.19
C ILE A 323 3.74 12.98 -3.68
N GLY A 324 4.69 12.46 -2.91
CA GLY A 324 4.59 11.18 -2.21
C GLY A 324 5.63 11.09 -1.11
N ASP A 325 5.22 10.48 0.03
CA ASP A 325 6.03 10.31 1.23
C ASP A 325 5.60 9.04 1.96
N ARG A 326 6.09 7.89 1.52
CA ARG A 326 5.85 6.63 2.20
C ARG A 326 7.00 6.37 3.17
N PRO A 327 6.73 6.23 4.48
CA PRO A 327 7.78 5.97 5.45
C PRO A 327 8.33 4.56 5.31
N SER A 328 9.62 4.37 5.62
CA SER A 328 10.25 3.06 5.80
C SER A 328 10.28 2.68 7.28
N GLY A 329 10.52 1.41 7.54
CA GLY A 329 10.69 0.88 8.88
C GLY A 329 10.74 -0.64 8.89
N GLU A 330 11.05 -1.21 10.03
CA GLU A 330 11.11 -2.66 10.22
C GLU A 330 10.64 -3.00 11.63
N LEU A 331 9.79 -4.02 11.74
CA LEU A 331 9.41 -4.61 13.02
C LEU A 331 10.13 -5.95 13.21
N PRO A 332 10.66 -6.22 14.43
CA PRO A 332 11.41 -7.44 14.68
C PRO A 332 10.51 -8.67 14.57
N GLU A 333 11.06 -9.76 14.05
CA GLU A 333 10.34 -11.05 13.94
C GLU A 333 9.87 -11.62 15.29
N SER A 334 10.53 -11.23 16.40
CA SER A 334 10.16 -11.62 17.76
C SER A 334 8.90 -10.93 18.30
N LEU A 335 8.36 -9.92 17.56
CA LEU A 335 7.15 -9.23 17.98
C LEU A 335 5.96 -10.20 18.03
N PRO A 336 5.12 -10.18 19.09
CA PRO A 336 4.02 -11.14 19.25
C PRO A 336 3.10 -11.28 18.04
N LEU A 337 2.69 -10.17 17.42
CA LEU A 337 1.87 -10.20 16.21
C LEU A 337 2.56 -10.93 15.05
N ILE A 338 3.86 -10.66 14.84
CA ILE A 338 4.63 -11.31 13.78
C ILE A 338 4.77 -12.80 14.05
N GLN A 339 5.09 -13.18 15.29
CA GLN A 339 5.16 -14.58 15.71
C GLN A 339 3.82 -15.31 15.52
N ARG A 340 2.70 -14.69 15.90
CA ARG A 340 1.35 -15.26 15.70
C ARG A 340 1.03 -15.46 14.23
N ALA A 341 1.35 -14.49 13.38
CA ALA A 341 1.14 -14.60 11.93
C ALA A 341 1.98 -15.71 11.31
N MET A 342 3.27 -15.83 11.71
CA MET A 342 4.13 -16.94 11.28
C MET A 342 3.64 -18.29 11.79
N ALA A 343 3.21 -18.37 13.05
CA ALA A 343 2.66 -19.59 13.63
C ALA A 343 1.35 -20.01 12.95
N ALA A 344 0.45 -19.06 12.65
CA ALA A 344 -0.77 -19.31 11.90
C ALA A 344 -0.47 -19.81 10.48
N THR A 345 0.53 -19.24 9.82
CA THR A 345 1.00 -19.71 8.50
C THR A 345 1.46 -21.16 8.57
N THR A 346 2.30 -21.47 9.55
CA THR A 346 2.81 -22.84 9.79
C THR A 346 1.68 -23.83 10.11
N TYR A 347 0.67 -23.40 10.88
CA TYR A 347 -0.50 -24.24 11.21
C TYR A 347 -1.25 -24.73 9.96
N PHE A 348 -1.36 -23.89 8.94
CA PHE A 348 -1.99 -24.26 7.65
C PHE A 348 -1.04 -24.98 6.69
N GLY A 349 0.14 -25.40 7.14
CA GLY A 349 1.10 -26.18 6.35
C GLY A 349 1.88 -25.37 5.33
N VAL A 350 1.96 -24.04 5.51
CA VAL A 350 2.70 -23.13 4.64
C VAL A 350 3.93 -22.60 5.37
N SER A 351 5.05 -22.45 4.68
CA SER A 351 6.26 -21.85 5.26
C SER A 351 6.13 -20.32 5.28
N PRO A 352 6.25 -19.67 6.45
CA PRO A 352 6.18 -18.22 6.54
C PRO A 352 7.41 -17.56 5.91
N ARG A 353 7.19 -16.53 5.10
CA ARG A 353 8.23 -15.72 4.44
C ARG A 353 8.07 -14.26 4.87
N LEU A 354 8.99 -13.78 5.69
CA LEU A 354 9.06 -12.37 6.06
C LEU A 354 9.70 -11.58 4.91
N THR A 355 9.00 -10.55 4.45
CA THR A 355 9.41 -9.75 3.28
C THR A 355 9.30 -8.27 3.54
N ARG A 356 9.92 -7.48 2.65
CA ARG A 356 9.78 -6.03 2.57
C ARG A 356 8.79 -5.68 1.47
N GLY A 357 7.90 -4.73 1.74
CA GLY A 357 6.94 -4.24 0.76
C GLY A 357 6.57 -2.79 1.00
N SER A 358 5.80 -2.23 0.08
CA SER A 358 5.25 -0.88 0.22
C SER A 358 3.73 -1.01 0.23
N THR A 359 3.14 -0.93 1.41
CA THR A 359 1.71 -1.12 1.68
C THR A 359 1.24 -0.16 2.76
N ASN A 360 -0.03 -0.19 3.08
CA ASN A 360 -0.61 0.56 4.21
C ASN A 360 0.12 0.32 5.54
N SER A 361 0.70 -0.87 5.74
CA SER A 361 1.46 -1.20 6.95
C SER A 361 2.72 -0.36 7.13
N ASN A 362 3.22 0.33 6.08
CA ASN A 362 4.37 1.23 6.21
C ASN A 362 4.15 2.29 7.29
N VAL A 363 2.91 2.82 7.40
CA VAL A 363 2.60 3.89 8.36
C VAL A 363 2.74 3.40 9.81
N PRO A 364 2.02 2.36 10.27
CA PRO A 364 2.20 1.87 11.64
C PRO A 364 3.59 1.27 11.89
N ILE A 365 4.20 0.58 10.93
CA ILE A 365 5.57 0.05 11.07
C ILE A 365 6.55 1.17 11.39
N SER A 366 6.50 2.28 10.68
CA SER A 366 7.39 3.44 10.91
C SER A 366 7.21 4.11 12.27
N LYS A 367 6.08 3.89 12.92
CA LYS A 367 5.75 4.38 14.26
C LYS A 367 6.05 3.35 15.37
N GLY A 368 6.57 2.17 15.02
CA GLY A 368 6.79 1.08 15.97
C GLY A 368 5.50 0.44 16.50
N ILE A 369 4.37 0.69 15.86
CA ILE A 369 3.08 0.06 16.20
C ILE A 369 3.07 -1.35 15.60
N PRO A 370 2.68 -2.40 16.36
CA PRO A 370 2.58 -3.75 15.84
C PRO A 370 1.76 -3.81 14.54
N ALA A 371 2.41 -4.20 13.44
CA ALA A 371 1.77 -4.22 12.13
C ALA A 371 2.34 -5.32 11.24
N ILE A 372 1.48 -5.87 10.37
CA ILE A 372 1.85 -6.86 9.38
C ILE A 372 0.92 -6.77 8.18
N THR A 373 1.44 -7.04 6.98
CA THR A 373 0.61 -7.31 5.81
C THR A 373 0.64 -8.79 5.47
N LEU A 374 -0.52 -9.39 5.29
CA LEU A 374 -0.72 -10.80 4.94
C LEU A 374 -1.07 -10.93 3.46
N GLY A 375 -0.57 -11.98 2.83
CA GLY A 375 -0.97 -12.33 1.47
C GLY A 375 -2.43 -12.79 1.40
N GLN A 376 -3.09 -12.44 0.32
CA GLN A 376 -4.53 -12.71 0.08
C GLN A 376 -4.84 -14.13 -0.43
N GLY A 377 -3.80 -14.90 -0.77
CA GLY A 377 -3.92 -16.26 -1.31
C GLY A 377 -4.36 -16.32 -2.78
N GLY A 378 -4.29 -17.54 -3.33
CA GLY A 378 -4.36 -17.74 -4.77
C GLY A 378 -3.05 -17.35 -5.46
N LYS A 379 -3.05 -17.40 -6.79
CA LYS A 379 -1.96 -16.88 -7.62
C LYS A 379 -2.41 -15.64 -8.36
N THR A 380 -1.50 -14.71 -8.54
CA THR A 380 -1.77 -13.46 -9.23
C THR A 380 -0.68 -13.18 -10.26
N GLY A 381 -1.00 -12.36 -11.24
CA GLY A 381 0.01 -11.88 -12.18
C GLY A 381 -0.47 -10.65 -12.93
N ASN A 382 0.50 -9.99 -13.55
CA ASN A 382 0.28 -8.77 -14.32
C ASN A 382 -0.38 -7.63 -13.49
N ASN A 383 -0.09 -7.56 -12.18
CA ASN A 383 -0.60 -6.47 -11.34
C ASN A 383 -0.27 -5.11 -11.98
N HIS A 384 -1.19 -4.16 -11.87
CA HIS A 384 -1.12 -2.83 -12.51
C HIS A 384 -1.20 -2.85 -14.05
N ALA A 385 -1.54 -3.97 -14.67
CA ALA A 385 -1.78 -4.07 -16.11
C ALA A 385 -3.25 -4.39 -16.42
N LEU A 386 -3.70 -4.03 -17.64
CA LEU A 386 -5.09 -4.26 -18.05
C LEU A 386 -5.49 -5.75 -18.10
N ASN A 387 -4.52 -6.64 -18.21
CA ASN A 387 -4.67 -8.08 -18.20
C ASN A 387 -4.27 -8.71 -16.86
N GLU A 388 -4.42 -7.99 -15.78
CA GLU A 388 -4.24 -8.51 -14.42
C GLU A 388 -5.16 -9.70 -14.19
N TRP A 389 -4.69 -10.69 -13.44
CA TRP A 389 -5.44 -11.90 -13.18
C TRP A 389 -5.24 -12.43 -11.76
N TRP A 390 -6.25 -13.13 -11.27
CA TRP A 390 -6.23 -13.90 -10.05
C TRP A 390 -6.73 -15.32 -10.32
N TYR A 391 -5.95 -16.32 -9.90
CA TYR A 391 -6.27 -17.74 -9.99
C TYR A 391 -6.70 -18.28 -8.63
N ASP A 392 -7.91 -18.86 -8.58
CA ASP A 392 -8.47 -19.47 -7.39
C ASP A 392 -7.91 -20.88 -7.22
N GLU A 393 -6.75 -20.99 -6.56
CA GLU A 393 -6.19 -22.30 -6.23
C GLU A 393 -7.14 -23.06 -5.29
N LYS A 394 -7.13 -24.39 -5.36
CA LYS A 394 -7.94 -25.29 -4.52
C LYS A 394 -7.88 -24.92 -3.03
N ASP A 395 -6.76 -24.41 -2.57
CA ASP A 395 -6.48 -24.08 -1.17
C ASP A 395 -6.46 -22.57 -0.88
N SER A 396 -6.92 -21.71 -1.80
CA SER A 396 -6.90 -20.24 -1.63
C SER A 396 -7.74 -19.77 -0.42
N TYR A 397 -8.74 -20.55 0.01
CA TYR A 397 -9.50 -20.30 1.24
C TYR A 397 -8.64 -20.32 2.51
N LYS A 398 -7.50 -21.03 2.48
CA LYS A 398 -6.56 -21.08 3.64
C LYS A 398 -6.00 -19.70 3.99
N ALA A 399 -5.84 -18.81 3.02
CA ALA A 399 -5.42 -17.43 3.31
C ALA A 399 -6.46 -16.69 4.15
N ILE A 400 -7.75 -16.93 3.93
CA ILE A 400 -8.83 -16.33 4.71
C ILE A 400 -8.82 -16.91 6.14
N GLN A 401 -8.67 -18.23 6.27
CA GLN A 401 -8.58 -18.89 7.57
C GLN A 401 -7.34 -18.44 8.36
N LEU A 402 -6.19 -18.27 7.68
CA LEU A 402 -4.96 -17.77 8.25
C LEU A 402 -5.13 -16.34 8.77
N ALA A 403 -5.73 -15.47 7.96
CA ALA A 403 -5.97 -14.09 8.34
C ALA A 403 -6.93 -13.98 9.53
N LEU A 404 -8.01 -14.78 9.55
CA LEU A 404 -8.93 -14.87 10.68
C LEU A 404 -8.22 -15.35 11.94
N LEU A 405 -7.41 -16.42 11.86
CA LEU A 405 -6.68 -16.98 12.99
C LEU A 405 -5.67 -15.98 13.55
N THR A 406 -4.94 -15.27 12.69
CA THR A 406 -4.03 -14.19 13.07
C THR A 406 -4.77 -13.07 13.79
N LEU A 407 -5.89 -12.62 13.23
CA LEU A 407 -6.73 -11.57 13.81
C LEU A 407 -7.24 -11.95 15.20
N VAL A 408 -7.81 -13.15 15.36
CA VAL A 408 -8.37 -13.60 16.64
C VAL A 408 -7.27 -13.85 17.68
N SER A 409 -6.11 -14.35 17.27
CA SER A 409 -4.98 -14.53 18.19
C SER A 409 -4.46 -13.18 18.71
N GLU A 410 -4.42 -12.14 17.87
CA GLU A 410 -4.00 -10.80 18.29
C GLU A 410 -5.06 -10.08 19.13
N ALA A 411 -6.34 -10.22 18.75
CA ALA A 411 -7.46 -9.60 19.48
C ALA A 411 -7.78 -10.30 20.81
N GLY A 412 -7.39 -11.56 20.95
CA GLY A 412 -7.77 -12.44 22.06
C GLY A 412 -9.18 -13.01 21.89
N LEU A 413 -9.32 -14.34 22.01
CA LEU A 413 -10.64 -14.99 22.05
C LEU A 413 -11.26 -14.74 23.44
N ALA A 414 -12.45 -14.15 23.48
CA ALA A 414 -13.19 -13.97 24.72
C ALA A 414 -13.73 -15.31 25.24
N LYS A 415 -13.71 -15.47 26.57
CA LYS A 415 -14.23 -16.65 27.27
C LYS A 415 -15.71 -16.52 27.56
#